data_532a185e4fc574907b7a145e0d5a91bb
#
_entry.id   532a185e4fc574907b7a145e0d5a91bb
#
_cell.length_a   1.000
_cell.length_b   1.000
_cell.length_c   1.000
_cell.angle_alpha   90.00
_cell.angle_beta   90.00
_cell.angle_gamma   90.00
#
_symmetry.space_group_name_H-M   'P 1'
#
loop_
_entity.id
_entity.type
_entity.pdbx_description
1 polymer ?
#
loop_
_entity_poly.entity_id
_entity_poly.type
_entity_poly.pdbx_seq_one_letter_code
_entity_poly.pdbx_strand_id
1 'polypeptide(L)'
;MNIAYCVTYDYLDKIKPSIKSLREHNPDATIYVVTDTSVCDIPGIKLINVRDQQWFTPQNCVNYFNKFTFIGLLKVCYASLLDCDKVIHMDADTIICDSLEGLWNIDLEGKWFAMCNEQYGKYKIFGDKYYNAGVFMLNLAQMRKDGIQDAMVEYLCTVKQPFCEQDAFNKYGIEQDKIVEMPIRYNENRVCGKTDDPAVVHYCAYVDWWTDQSIDRVEYLNKYR
;
A
#
# COMPACT_ATOMS: atom_id res chain seq x y z
N MET A 1 13.98 -7.01 5.46
CA MET A 1 12.65 -6.95 4.77
C MET A 1 12.62 -5.81 3.78
N ASN A 2 11.72 -5.86 2.78
CA ASN A 2 11.56 -4.81 1.78
C ASN A 2 10.24 -4.07 2.04
N ILE A 3 10.27 -2.75 2.03
CA ILE A 3 9.12 -1.86 2.24
C ILE A 3 9.00 -0.94 1.03
N ALA A 4 7.80 -0.70 0.52
CA ALA A 4 7.58 0.20 -0.60
C ALA A 4 6.51 1.24 -0.30
N TYR A 5 6.83 2.48 -0.63
CA TYR A 5 5.90 3.61 -0.71
C TYR A 5 5.65 3.96 -2.19
N CYS A 6 4.44 4.40 -2.50
CA CYS A 6 4.07 4.82 -3.86
C CYS A 6 3.36 6.18 -3.76
N VAL A 7 4.08 7.27 -4.06
CA VAL A 7 3.63 8.63 -3.79
C VAL A 7 4.07 9.59 -4.89
N THR A 8 3.30 10.66 -5.13
CA THR A 8 3.72 11.78 -5.96
C THR A 8 4.81 12.61 -5.28
N TYR A 9 5.53 13.41 -6.08
CA TYR A 9 6.54 14.35 -5.57
C TYR A 9 6.04 15.18 -4.39
N ASP A 10 4.81 15.70 -4.46
CA ASP A 10 4.20 16.56 -3.42
C ASP A 10 3.96 15.83 -2.10
N TYR A 11 3.99 14.51 -2.09
CA TYR A 11 3.80 13.67 -0.91
C TYR A 11 5.11 13.17 -0.29
N LEU A 12 6.27 13.45 -0.88
CA LEU A 12 7.56 12.99 -0.33
C LEU A 12 7.81 13.48 1.09
N ASP A 13 7.44 14.73 1.41
CA ASP A 13 7.55 15.23 2.77
C ASP A 13 6.61 14.52 3.75
N LYS A 14 5.43 14.13 3.29
CA LYS A 14 4.41 13.48 4.13
C LYS A 14 4.77 12.05 4.51
N ILE A 15 5.59 11.33 3.71
CA ILE A 15 6.06 9.98 4.08
C ILE A 15 7.23 9.99 5.07
N LYS A 16 7.87 11.14 5.33
CA LYS A 16 9.04 11.21 6.23
C LYS A 16 8.74 10.70 7.65
N PRO A 17 7.63 11.03 8.32
CA PRO A 17 7.28 10.47 9.61
C PRO A 17 7.10 8.95 9.57
N SER A 18 6.45 8.42 8.53
CA SER A 18 6.30 6.98 8.34
C SER A 18 7.67 6.30 8.22
N ILE A 19 8.56 6.82 7.37
CA ILE A 19 9.93 6.30 7.21
C ILE A 19 10.75 6.43 8.50
N LYS A 20 10.59 7.53 9.25
CA LYS A 20 11.28 7.71 10.54
C LYS A 20 10.83 6.66 11.56
N SER A 21 9.52 6.43 11.69
CA SER A 21 8.98 5.40 12.56
C SER A 21 9.38 3.99 12.10
N LEU A 22 9.38 3.72 10.79
CA LEU A 22 9.85 2.46 10.24
C LEU A 22 11.31 2.16 10.64
N ARG A 23 12.20 3.12 10.52
CA ARG A 23 13.62 2.95 10.87
C ARG A 23 13.85 2.74 12.34
N GLU A 24 13.01 3.31 13.21
CA GLU A 24 13.09 3.09 14.66
C GLU A 24 12.81 1.63 15.02
N HIS A 25 11.78 1.05 14.41
CA HIS A 25 11.31 -0.30 14.76
C HIS A 25 11.88 -1.41 13.84
N ASN A 26 12.34 -1.05 12.63
CA ASN A 26 12.82 -1.99 11.60
C ASN A 26 14.06 -1.41 10.90
N PRO A 27 15.20 -1.23 11.59
CA PRO A 27 16.36 -0.48 11.10
C PRO A 27 17.00 -1.09 9.84
N ASP A 28 16.90 -2.41 9.65
CA ASP A 28 17.49 -3.13 8.51
C ASP A 28 16.55 -3.23 7.30
N ALA A 29 15.43 -2.49 7.30
CA ALA A 29 14.50 -2.50 6.19
C ALA A 29 15.10 -1.80 4.95
N THR A 30 15.02 -2.45 3.79
CA THR A 30 15.27 -1.81 2.49
C THR A 30 14.01 -1.06 2.08
N ILE A 31 14.14 0.24 1.84
CA ILE A 31 13.02 1.13 1.55
C ILE A 31 13.03 1.52 0.07
N TYR A 32 11.96 1.20 -0.65
CA TYR A 32 11.70 1.64 -2.01
C TYR A 32 10.70 2.80 -1.98
N VAL A 33 10.94 3.81 -2.79
CA VAL A 33 9.98 4.91 -3.03
C VAL A 33 9.72 5.01 -4.53
N VAL A 34 8.52 4.63 -4.92
CA VAL A 34 8.03 4.77 -6.30
C VAL A 34 7.38 6.15 -6.42
N THR A 35 7.88 6.99 -7.31
CA THR A 35 7.46 8.39 -7.44
C THR A 35 7.67 8.93 -8.85
N ASP A 36 7.04 10.04 -9.18
CA ASP A 36 7.13 10.73 -10.47
C ASP A 36 8.30 11.75 -10.58
N THR A 37 9.28 11.62 -9.69
CA THR A 37 10.48 12.48 -9.68
C THR A 37 11.77 11.68 -9.56
N SER A 38 12.87 12.25 -10.07
CA SER A 38 14.24 11.76 -9.84
C SER A 38 14.95 12.44 -8.66
N VAL A 39 14.28 13.39 -7.98
CA VAL A 39 14.85 14.16 -6.87
C VAL A 39 14.14 13.78 -5.57
N CYS A 40 14.92 13.33 -4.59
CA CYS A 40 14.41 13.01 -3.25
C CYS A 40 15.52 13.27 -2.22
N ASP A 41 15.18 13.93 -1.13
CA ASP A 41 16.09 14.28 -0.03
C ASP A 41 16.05 13.27 1.15
N ILE A 42 15.30 12.17 0.99
CA ILE A 42 15.23 11.11 2.00
C ILE A 42 16.45 10.18 1.83
N PRO A 43 17.38 10.14 2.78
CA PRO A 43 18.58 9.33 2.63
C PRO A 43 18.31 7.83 2.74
N GLY A 44 19.13 6.99 2.11
CA GLY A 44 19.12 5.53 2.28
C GLY A 44 17.88 4.82 1.74
N ILE A 45 17.21 5.40 0.73
CA ILE A 45 16.12 4.77 -0.01
C ILE A 45 16.55 4.35 -1.42
N LYS A 46 15.84 3.40 -2.01
CA LYS A 46 15.88 3.09 -3.43
C LYS A 46 14.76 3.85 -4.13
N LEU A 47 15.11 4.92 -4.86
CA LEU A 47 14.15 5.74 -5.60
C LEU A 47 13.84 5.10 -6.95
N ILE A 48 12.57 4.89 -7.24
CA ILE A 48 12.06 4.39 -8.53
C ILE A 48 11.26 5.51 -9.18
N ASN A 49 11.88 6.17 -10.17
CA ASN A 49 11.20 7.22 -10.93
C ASN A 49 10.32 6.60 -12.03
N VAL A 50 9.03 6.88 -11.97
CA VAL A 50 8.00 6.35 -12.87
C VAL A 50 7.35 7.44 -13.74
N ARG A 51 7.99 8.59 -13.88
CA ARG A 51 7.46 9.73 -14.67
C ARG A 51 7.08 9.31 -16.10
N ASP A 52 7.91 8.48 -16.74
CA ASP A 52 7.77 8.08 -18.14
C ASP A 52 7.09 6.71 -18.33
N GLN A 53 6.43 6.20 -17.28
CA GLN A 53 5.68 4.95 -17.35
C GLN A 53 4.54 5.04 -18.39
N GLN A 54 4.19 3.89 -19.00
CA GLN A 54 3.17 3.81 -20.05
C GLN A 54 1.97 2.91 -19.67
N TRP A 55 1.95 2.32 -18.47
CA TRP A 55 0.83 1.49 -18.02
C TRP A 55 -0.46 2.30 -17.87
N PHE A 56 -0.36 3.48 -17.23
CA PHE A 56 -1.49 4.35 -16.94
C PHE A 56 -1.23 5.75 -17.47
N THR A 57 -1.93 6.10 -18.54
CA THR A 57 -1.86 7.44 -19.16
C THR A 57 -3.27 8.04 -19.26
N PRO A 58 -3.41 9.36 -19.43
CA PRO A 58 -4.71 10.00 -19.65
C PRO A 58 -5.50 9.42 -20.83
N GLN A 59 -4.79 8.85 -21.82
CA GLN A 59 -5.36 8.33 -23.07
C GLN A 59 -5.81 6.89 -22.96
N ASN A 60 -5.17 6.07 -22.12
CA ASN A 60 -5.41 4.63 -22.06
C ASN A 60 -6.11 4.16 -20.78
N CYS A 61 -6.25 5.01 -19.74
CA CYS A 61 -6.74 4.54 -18.45
C CYS A 61 -7.93 5.37 -17.93
N VAL A 62 -9.11 4.74 -17.83
CA VAL A 62 -10.33 5.38 -17.30
C VAL A 62 -10.20 5.81 -15.83
N ASN A 63 -9.26 5.21 -15.07
CA ASN A 63 -8.99 5.54 -13.68
C ASN A 63 -7.81 6.50 -13.50
N TYR A 64 -7.20 7.03 -14.57
CA TYR A 64 -6.06 7.93 -14.45
C TYR A 64 -6.38 9.18 -13.61
N PHE A 65 -7.51 9.83 -13.88
CA PHE A 65 -8.00 10.97 -13.11
C PHE A 65 -8.89 10.49 -11.96
N ASN A 66 -8.29 9.89 -10.95
CA ASN A 66 -8.98 9.46 -9.74
C ASN A 66 -8.59 10.34 -8.54
N LYS A 67 -9.29 10.21 -7.41
CA LYS A 67 -9.04 10.99 -6.20
C LYS A 67 -7.72 10.65 -5.48
N PHE A 68 -7.10 9.50 -5.80
CA PHE A 68 -5.85 9.03 -5.18
C PHE A 68 -4.63 9.25 -6.07
N THR A 69 -4.79 9.95 -7.20
CA THR A 69 -3.81 10.15 -8.28
C THR A 69 -3.45 8.86 -9.06
N PHE A 70 -2.87 9.02 -10.26
CA PHE A 70 -2.45 7.87 -11.07
C PHE A 70 -1.33 7.05 -10.42
N ILE A 71 -0.54 7.68 -9.53
CA ILE A 71 0.62 7.02 -8.91
C ILE A 71 0.18 5.83 -8.05
N GLY A 72 -0.97 5.92 -7.37
CA GLY A 72 -1.54 4.81 -6.59
C GLY A 72 -1.80 3.57 -7.43
N LEU A 73 -2.21 3.74 -8.70
CA LEU A 73 -2.44 2.62 -9.62
C LEU A 73 -1.19 1.78 -9.84
N LEU A 74 0.01 2.38 -9.73
CA LEU A 74 1.29 1.70 -9.96
C LEU A 74 1.65 0.65 -8.90
N LYS A 75 0.91 0.57 -7.79
CA LYS A 75 1.06 -0.52 -6.83
C LYS A 75 0.86 -1.89 -7.49
N VAL A 76 -0.02 -2.02 -8.49
CA VAL A 76 -0.22 -3.28 -9.24
C VAL A 76 0.98 -3.62 -10.12
N CYS A 77 1.83 -2.65 -10.44
CA CYS A 77 3.03 -2.81 -11.27
C CYS A 77 4.32 -3.13 -10.46
N TYR A 78 4.22 -3.30 -9.14
CA TYR A 78 5.40 -3.59 -8.30
C TYR A 78 6.18 -4.81 -8.74
N ALA A 79 5.52 -5.83 -9.32
CA ALA A 79 6.17 -7.01 -9.85
C ALA A 79 7.18 -6.69 -10.97
N SER A 80 6.94 -5.63 -11.76
CA SER A 80 7.86 -5.14 -12.80
C SER A 80 8.81 -4.03 -12.31
N LEU A 81 8.40 -3.25 -11.29
CA LEU A 81 9.14 -2.07 -10.84
C LEU A 81 10.24 -2.40 -9.82
N LEU A 82 10.04 -3.43 -8.97
CA LEU A 82 10.90 -3.70 -7.83
C LEU A 82 11.79 -4.92 -8.06
N ASP A 83 13.05 -4.82 -7.66
CA ASP A 83 14.09 -5.85 -7.80
C ASP A 83 14.08 -6.87 -6.63
N CYS A 84 12.92 -7.16 -6.05
CA CYS A 84 12.76 -8.09 -4.94
C CYS A 84 11.60 -9.06 -5.17
N ASP A 85 11.60 -10.17 -4.43
CA ASP A 85 10.58 -11.23 -4.54
C ASP A 85 9.37 -11.02 -3.62
N LYS A 86 9.54 -10.23 -2.55
CA LYS A 86 8.51 -9.95 -1.57
C LYS A 86 8.66 -8.52 -1.04
N VAL A 87 7.55 -7.81 -0.85
CA VAL A 87 7.54 -6.44 -0.34
C VAL A 87 6.31 -6.18 0.51
N ILE A 88 6.43 -5.35 1.55
CA ILE A 88 5.30 -4.75 2.26
C ILE A 88 5.09 -3.36 1.68
N HIS A 89 3.87 -3.08 1.18
CA HIS A 89 3.45 -1.73 0.82
C HIS A 89 2.96 -0.98 2.05
N MET A 90 3.29 0.32 2.11
CA MET A 90 2.83 1.28 3.11
C MET A 90 2.29 2.52 2.41
N ASP A 91 1.05 2.92 2.72
CA ASP A 91 0.54 4.23 2.32
C ASP A 91 1.25 5.36 3.09
N ALA A 92 1.19 6.57 2.57
CA ALA A 92 1.87 7.75 3.13
C ALA A 92 1.40 8.08 4.56
N ASP A 93 0.15 7.80 4.85
CA ASP A 93 -0.56 8.10 6.10
C ASP A 93 -0.47 6.95 7.12
N THR A 94 0.70 6.33 7.23
CA THR A 94 0.98 5.25 8.18
C THR A 94 2.06 5.64 9.20
N ILE A 95 1.95 5.14 10.43
CA ILE A 95 3.00 5.18 11.44
C ILE A 95 3.27 3.77 11.96
N ILE A 96 4.52 3.38 11.93
CA ILE A 96 4.98 2.08 12.43
C ILE A 96 5.24 2.21 13.93
N CYS A 97 4.64 1.33 14.73
CA CYS A 97 4.66 1.40 16.19
C CYS A 97 5.39 0.20 16.81
N ASP A 98 5.67 -0.84 16.01
CA ASP A 98 6.33 -2.06 16.46
C ASP A 98 7.04 -2.77 15.30
N SER A 99 7.73 -3.88 15.57
CA SER A 99 8.37 -4.74 14.57
C SER A 99 7.36 -5.28 13.55
N LEU A 100 7.75 -5.26 12.28
CA LEU A 100 7.00 -5.85 11.16
C LEU A 100 7.43 -7.29 10.85
N GLU A 101 8.31 -7.89 11.68
CA GLU A 101 8.82 -9.24 11.44
C GLU A 101 7.70 -10.29 11.36
N GLY A 102 6.68 -10.18 12.23
CA GLY A 102 5.53 -11.07 12.19
C GLY A 102 4.72 -10.95 10.90
N LEU A 103 4.56 -9.74 10.34
CA LEU A 103 3.95 -9.54 9.02
C LEU A 103 4.85 -10.13 7.92
N TRP A 104 6.16 -9.84 7.96
CA TRP A 104 7.12 -10.31 6.97
C TRP A 104 7.18 -11.84 6.89
N ASN A 105 6.94 -12.54 8.01
CA ASN A 105 7.01 -13.99 8.11
C ASN A 105 5.68 -14.70 7.81
N ILE A 106 4.60 -13.98 7.46
CA ILE A 106 3.38 -14.62 6.97
C ILE A 106 3.72 -15.43 5.70
N ASP A 107 3.30 -16.69 5.69
CA ASP A 107 3.48 -17.57 4.54
C ASP A 107 2.56 -17.14 3.39
N LEU A 108 3.15 -16.87 2.24
CA LEU A 108 2.49 -16.56 0.98
C LEU A 108 2.76 -17.62 -0.10
N GLU A 109 3.03 -18.87 0.26
CA GLU A 109 3.19 -19.91 -0.74
C GLU A 109 1.92 -20.07 -1.59
N GLY A 110 2.06 -19.91 -2.91
CA GLY A 110 0.96 -19.98 -3.87
C GLY A 110 -0.05 -18.81 -3.80
N LYS A 111 0.14 -17.85 -2.89
CA LYS A 111 -0.70 -16.64 -2.72
C LYS A 111 0.03 -15.40 -3.23
N TRP A 112 -0.74 -14.34 -3.52
CA TRP A 112 -0.19 -13.06 -3.99
C TRP A 112 -0.08 -12.04 -2.88
N PHE A 113 -1.06 -12.02 -1.94
CA PHE A 113 -1.21 -10.94 -0.98
C PHE A 113 -1.45 -11.45 0.44
N ALA A 114 -0.90 -10.72 1.45
CA ALA A 114 -1.45 -10.71 2.79
C ALA A 114 -2.10 -9.34 3.03
N MET A 115 -3.41 -9.32 3.31
CA MET A 115 -4.20 -8.10 3.42
C MET A 115 -5.14 -8.14 4.63
N CYS A 116 -5.47 -6.94 5.18
CA CYS A 116 -6.39 -6.81 6.28
C CYS A 116 -7.83 -6.61 5.79
N ASN A 117 -8.77 -7.40 6.32
CA ASN A 117 -10.18 -7.29 5.99
C ASN A 117 -10.81 -6.02 6.57
N GLU A 118 -11.57 -5.28 5.77
CA GLU A 118 -12.36 -4.11 6.20
C GLU A 118 -13.65 -4.57 6.91
N GLN A 119 -13.61 -4.68 8.24
CA GLN A 119 -14.78 -5.12 9.04
C GLN A 119 -15.91 -4.08 9.01
N TYR A 120 -15.55 -2.80 8.98
CA TYR A 120 -16.48 -1.66 9.00
C TYR A 120 -16.60 -0.95 7.65
N GLY A 121 -15.92 -1.46 6.63
CA GLY A 121 -16.01 -0.96 5.26
C GLY A 121 -17.39 -1.21 4.67
N LYS A 122 -17.95 -0.19 3.98
CA LYS A 122 -19.30 -0.26 3.39
C LYS A 122 -19.31 -0.92 2.00
N TYR A 123 -18.15 -1.12 1.41
CA TYR A 123 -18.01 -1.60 0.04
C TYR A 123 -17.55 -3.04 0.03
N LYS A 124 -18.48 -3.94 -0.22
CA LYS A 124 -18.23 -5.37 -0.40
C LYS A 124 -18.59 -5.77 -1.83
N ILE A 125 -17.88 -5.19 -2.80
CA ILE A 125 -18.21 -5.31 -4.22
C ILE A 125 -17.97 -6.73 -4.74
N PHE A 126 -17.02 -7.45 -4.11
CA PHE A 126 -16.55 -8.77 -4.56
C PHE A 126 -16.93 -9.91 -3.59
N GLY A 127 -18.01 -9.78 -2.82
CA GLY A 127 -18.46 -10.79 -1.88
C GLY A 127 -18.55 -10.29 -0.43
N ASP A 128 -18.50 -11.21 0.54
CA ASP A 128 -18.64 -10.87 1.96
C ASP A 128 -17.38 -10.21 2.57
N LYS A 129 -16.24 -10.34 1.90
CA LYS A 129 -14.95 -9.78 2.32
C LYS A 129 -14.49 -8.70 1.35
N TYR A 130 -13.83 -7.69 1.91
CA TYR A 130 -13.15 -6.65 1.17
C TYR A 130 -11.91 -6.22 1.94
N TYR A 131 -10.76 -6.17 1.29
CA TYR A 131 -9.47 -5.98 1.94
C TYR A 131 -8.89 -4.60 1.64
N ASN A 132 -8.30 -3.98 2.67
CA ASN A 132 -7.66 -2.68 2.57
C ASN A 132 -6.26 -2.80 1.96
N ALA A 133 -5.93 -1.90 1.03
CA ALA A 133 -4.65 -1.87 0.30
C ALA A 133 -3.71 -0.73 0.73
N GLY A 134 -3.88 -0.18 1.95
CA GLY A 134 -2.97 0.85 2.45
C GLY A 134 -1.74 0.27 3.16
N VAL A 135 -1.91 -0.88 3.83
CA VAL A 135 -0.80 -1.69 4.34
C VAL A 135 -1.06 -3.14 3.97
N PHE A 136 -0.19 -3.74 3.18
CA PHE A 136 -0.31 -5.13 2.78
C PHE A 136 1.01 -5.69 2.25
N MET A 137 1.16 -7.00 2.27
CA MET A 137 2.35 -7.67 1.74
C MET A 137 2.05 -8.31 0.39
N LEU A 138 3.01 -8.21 -0.55
CA LEU A 138 2.93 -8.76 -1.90
C LEU A 138 4.04 -9.80 -2.12
N ASN A 139 3.66 -10.96 -2.67
CA ASN A 139 4.56 -11.96 -3.20
C ASN A 139 4.81 -11.69 -4.69
N LEU A 140 5.79 -10.82 -4.98
CA LEU A 140 6.09 -10.38 -6.34
C LEU A 140 6.60 -11.52 -7.21
N ALA A 141 7.33 -12.49 -6.64
CA ALA A 141 7.77 -13.69 -7.37
C ALA A 141 6.58 -14.50 -7.88
N GLN A 142 5.56 -14.74 -7.02
CA GLN A 142 4.36 -15.47 -7.43
C GLN A 142 3.52 -14.65 -8.43
N MET A 143 3.42 -13.33 -8.24
CA MET A 143 2.71 -12.45 -9.18
C MET A 143 3.36 -12.47 -10.57
N ARG A 144 4.71 -12.47 -10.66
CA ARG A 144 5.46 -12.60 -11.93
C ARG A 144 5.20 -13.98 -12.57
N LYS A 145 5.27 -15.05 -11.78
CA LYS A 145 5.03 -16.42 -12.24
C LYS A 145 3.64 -16.59 -12.84
N ASP A 146 2.63 -16.00 -12.21
CA ASP A 146 1.24 -16.13 -12.63
C ASP A 146 0.82 -15.08 -13.69
N GLY A 147 1.67 -14.07 -13.97
CA GLY A 147 1.41 -13.02 -14.97
C GLY A 147 0.23 -12.11 -14.65
N ILE A 148 -0.16 -11.98 -13.38
CA ILE A 148 -1.40 -11.32 -12.97
C ILE A 148 -1.37 -9.80 -13.15
N GLN A 149 -0.19 -9.18 -13.23
CA GLN A 149 -0.05 -7.74 -13.37
C GLN A 149 -0.79 -7.21 -14.59
N ASP A 150 -0.64 -7.84 -15.76
CA ASP A 150 -1.22 -7.36 -17.01
C ASP A 150 -2.77 -7.36 -16.95
N ALA A 151 -3.35 -8.38 -16.34
CA ALA A 151 -4.79 -8.45 -16.13
C ALA A 151 -5.31 -7.34 -15.20
N MET A 152 -4.56 -7.02 -14.11
CA MET A 152 -4.92 -5.91 -13.23
C MET A 152 -4.77 -4.55 -13.93
N VAL A 153 -3.72 -4.36 -14.74
CA VAL A 153 -3.52 -3.13 -15.53
C VAL A 153 -4.66 -2.95 -16.53
N GLU A 154 -5.00 -3.99 -17.30
CA GLU A 154 -6.11 -3.95 -18.25
C GLU A 154 -7.44 -3.62 -17.56
N TYR A 155 -7.72 -4.26 -16.43
CA TYR A 155 -8.93 -3.99 -15.65
C TYR A 155 -9.01 -2.53 -15.19
N LEU A 156 -7.93 -1.99 -14.66
CA LEU A 156 -7.87 -0.58 -14.23
C LEU A 156 -7.93 0.41 -15.39
N CYS A 157 -7.46 0.01 -16.57
CA CYS A 157 -7.55 0.86 -17.76
C CYS A 157 -8.95 0.89 -18.38
N THR A 158 -9.73 -0.18 -18.24
CA THR A 158 -10.99 -0.37 -18.97
C THR A 158 -12.25 -0.23 -18.11
N VAL A 159 -12.16 -0.50 -16.79
CA VAL A 159 -13.29 -0.50 -15.87
C VAL A 159 -13.13 0.56 -14.80
N LYS A 160 -14.09 1.50 -14.69
CA LYS A 160 -14.09 2.53 -13.65
C LYS A 160 -14.29 1.92 -12.29
N GLN A 161 -13.38 2.23 -11.34
CA GLN A 161 -13.37 1.70 -9.99
C GLN A 161 -13.44 2.82 -8.93
N PRO A 162 -14.27 2.68 -7.87
CA PRO A 162 -14.36 3.66 -6.80
C PRO A 162 -13.08 3.75 -5.93
N PHE A 163 -12.39 2.62 -5.72
CA PHE A 163 -11.15 2.54 -4.93
C PHE A 163 -9.94 2.08 -5.76
N CYS A 164 -10.04 2.19 -7.10
CA CYS A 164 -8.92 2.02 -8.02
C CYS A 164 -8.16 0.71 -7.83
N GLU A 165 -6.88 0.76 -7.48
CA GLU A 165 -6.02 -0.42 -7.34
C GLU A 165 -6.46 -1.35 -6.20
N GLN A 166 -7.07 -0.82 -5.12
CA GLN A 166 -7.63 -1.66 -4.06
C GLN A 166 -8.72 -2.60 -4.62
N ASP A 167 -9.57 -2.10 -5.53
CA ASP A 167 -10.59 -2.93 -6.19
C ASP A 167 -9.97 -4.00 -7.08
N ALA A 168 -8.87 -3.71 -7.78
CA ALA A 168 -8.18 -4.70 -8.60
C ALA A 168 -7.55 -5.82 -7.73
N PHE A 169 -6.88 -5.48 -6.63
CA PHE A 169 -6.34 -6.47 -5.70
C PHE A 169 -7.45 -7.35 -5.11
N ASN A 170 -8.58 -6.75 -4.71
CA ASN A 170 -9.72 -7.49 -4.17
C ASN A 170 -10.34 -8.41 -5.21
N LYS A 171 -10.64 -7.89 -6.41
CA LYS A 171 -11.25 -8.68 -7.49
C LYS A 171 -10.43 -9.95 -7.76
N TYR A 172 -9.18 -9.79 -8.17
CA TYR A 172 -8.35 -10.93 -8.57
C TYR A 172 -7.95 -11.81 -7.40
N GLY A 173 -7.65 -11.20 -6.25
CA GLY A 173 -7.24 -11.92 -5.06
C GLY A 173 -8.34 -12.79 -4.46
N ILE A 174 -9.58 -12.31 -4.44
CA ILE A 174 -10.76 -13.07 -3.94
C ILE A 174 -11.17 -14.12 -4.96
N GLU A 175 -11.36 -13.75 -6.25
CA GLU A 175 -11.83 -14.67 -7.30
C GLU A 175 -10.90 -15.88 -7.48
N GLN A 176 -9.59 -15.73 -7.24
CA GLN A 176 -8.60 -16.78 -7.42
C GLN A 176 -8.05 -17.37 -6.11
N ASP A 177 -8.67 -17.02 -4.97
CA ASP A 177 -8.20 -17.44 -3.63
C ASP A 177 -6.71 -17.16 -3.40
N LYS A 178 -6.27 -15.93 -3.68
CA LYS A 178 -4.85 -15.52 -3.60
C LYS A 178 -4.54 -14.56 -2.46
N ILE A 179 -5.45 -14.38 -1.50
CA ILE A 179 -5.27 -13.52 -0.32
C ILE A 179 -5.13 -14.38 0.93
N VAL A 180 -4.14 -14.05 1.77
CA VAL A 180 -4.04 -14.46 3.17
C VAL A 180 -4.54 -13.29 4.01
N GLU A 181 -5.47 -13.54 4.92
CA GLU A 181 -5.93 -12.49 5.85
C GLU A 181 -4.89 -12.24 6.93
N MET A 182 -4.38 -11.00 7.02
CA MET A 182 -3.41 -10.62 8.04
C MET A 182 -4.08 -9.99 9.27
N PRO A 183 -3.48 -10.09 10.47
CA PRO A 183 -3.99 -9.47 11.69
C PRO A 183 -4.14 -7.94 11.58
N ILE A 184 -5.20 -7.40 12.21
CA ILE A 184 -5.53 -5.96 12.24
C ILE A 184 -4.36 -5.11 12.75
N ARG A 185 -3.55 -5.62 13.68
CA ARG A 185 -2.41 -4.88 14.25
C ARG A 185 -1.43 -4.34 13.19
N TYR A 186 -1.38 -4.95 12.01
CA TYR A 186 -0.53 -4.50 10.90
C TYR A 186 -1.18 -3.49 9.96
N ASN A 187 -2.47 -3.19 10.17
CA ASN A 187 -3.20 -2.14 9.43
C ASN A 187 -4.37 -1.62 10.27
N GLU A 188 -4.08 -1.19 11.53
CA GLU A 188 -5.11 -0.60 12.37
C GLU A 188 -5.62 0.70 11.75
N ASN A 189 -6.91 0.75 11.46
CA ASN A 189 -7.56 1.94 10.91
C ASN A 189 -9.08 1.89 11.13
N ARG A 190 -9.79 2.96 10.69
CA ARG A 190 -11.25 3.10 10.89
C ARG A 190 -12.09 2.05 10.20
N VAL A 191 -11.61 1.44 9.13
CA VAL A 191 -12.39 0.45 8.35
C VAL A 191 -11.98 -0.99 8.66
N CYS A 192 -10.73 -1.26 8.99
CA CYS A 192 -10.27 -2.59 9.42
C CYS A 192 -10.60 -2.88 10.89
N GLY A 193 -10.51 -1.87 11.76
CA GLY A 193 -10.77 -1.98 13.20
C GLY A 193 -9.60 -1.51 14.05
N LYS A 194 -9.77 -1.60 15.38
CA LYS A 194 -8.78 -1.20 16.39
C LYS A 194 -8.22 -2.42 17.13
N THR A 195 -7.01 -2.27 17.66
CA THR A 195 -6.33 -3.25 18.53
C THR A 195 -5.63 -2.54 19.69
N ASP A 196 -5.33 -3.25 20.77
CA ASP A 196 -4.60 -2.70 21.93
C ASP A 196 -3.08 -2.62 21.65
N ASP A 197 -2.56 -3.39 20.68
CA ASP A 197 -1.15 -3.52 20.35
C ASP A 197 -0.86 -3.27 18.85
N PRO A 198 -1.13 -2.06 18.30
CA PRO A 198 -0.90 -1.79 16.90
C PRO A 198 0.59 -1.85 16.55
N ALA A 199 0.93 -2.58 15.47
CA ALA A 199 2.25 -2.49 14.85
C ALA A 199 2.28 -1.43 13.76
N VAL A 200 1.14 -1.16 13.10
CA VAL A 200 0.98 -0.06 12.15
C VAL A 200 -0.36 0.62 12.39
N VAL A 201 -0.33 1.93 12.64
CA VAL A 201 -1.50 2.81 12.62
C VAL A 201 -1.60 3.46 11.25
N HIS A 202 -2.72 3.29 10.57
CA HIS A 202 -2.99 3.81 9.24
C HIS A 202 -4.14 4.83 9.30
N TYR A 203 -3.86 6.07 9.00
CA TYR A 203 -4.82 7.21 9.11
C TYR A 203 -5.75 7.30 7.91
N CYS A 204 -6.10 6.18 7.29
CA CYS A 204 -6.97 6.16 6.10
C CYS A 204 -8.32 6.84 6.37
N ALA A 205 -8.85 7.48 5.33
CA ALA A 205 -10.11 8.22 5.36
C ALA A 205 -10.13 9.49 6.24
N TYR A 206 -8.99 9.96 6.72
CA TYR A 206 -8.84 11.30 7.27
C TYR A 206 -8.27 12.23 6.18
N VAL A 207 -9.05 13.24 5.76
CA VAL A 207 -8.64 14.18 4.68
C VAL A 207 -7.42 15.00 5.09
N ASP A 208 -7.44 15.49 6.32
CA ASP A 208 -6.40 16.37 6.87
C ASP A 208 -5.52 15.64 7.91
N TRP A 209 -5.28 14.32 7.72
CA TRP A 209 -4.54 13.50 8.69
C TRP A 209 -3.21 14.12 9.12
N TRP A 210 -2.57 14.86 8.23
CA TRP A 210 -1.28 15.50 8.47
C TRP A 210 -1.34 16.63 9.51
N THR A 211 -2.43 17.37 9.62
CA THR A 211 -2.58 18.54 10.48
C THR A 211 -3.65 18.40 11.56
N ASP A 212 -4.63 17.54 11.37
CA ASP A 212 -5.73 17.34 12.30
C ASP A 212 -5.23 16.71 13.61
N GLN A 213 -5.50 17.38 14.73
CA GLN A 213 -5.14 16.91 16.07
C GLN A 213 -6.26 16.11 16.74
N SER A 214 -7.43 16.00 16.11
CA SER A 214 -8.59 15.29 16.63
C SER A 214 -8.72 13.85 16.13
N ILE A 215 -7.80 13.41 15.25
CA ILE A 215 -7.82 12.06 14.69
C ILE A 215 -7.47 11.00 15.74
N ASP A 216 -8.02 9.82 15.57
CA ASP A 216 -7.68 8.66 16.42
C ASP A 216 -6.16 8.38 16.36
N ARG A 217 -5.56 8.04 17.52
CA ARG A 217 -4.13 7.70 17.60
C ARG A 217 -3.16 8.83 17.18
N VAL A 218 -3.58 10.09 17.27
CA VAL A 218 -2.75 11.25 16.90
C VAL A 218 -1.42 11.31 17.67
N GLU A 219 -1.37 10.76 18.89
CA GLU A 219 -0.16 10.66 19.71
C GLU A 219 0.98 9.92 19.01
N TYR A 220 0.69 8.87 18.24
CA TYR A 220 1.71 8.16 17.46
C TYR A 220 2.26 9.04 16.33
N LEU A 221 1.38 9.75 15.62
CA LEU A 221 1.80 10.66 14.55
C LEU A 221 2.63 11.83 15.10
N ASN A 222 2.22 12.41 16.22
CA ASN A 222 2.90 13.56 16.84
C ASN A 222 4.32 13.24 17.33
N LYS A 223 4.62 11.97 17.63
CA LYS A 223 5.96 11.51 17.96
C LYS A 223 6.96 11.69 16.80
N TYR A 224 6.49 11.68 15.55
CA TYR A 224 7.37 11.62 14.36
C TYR A 224 7.25 12.83 13.41
N ARG A 225 6.27 13.71 13.64
CA ARG A 225 6.15 14.98 12.91
C ARG A 225 7.37 15.90 13.00
#